data_f6aac35006bd35935899819c43a72645
#
_entry.id   f6aac35006bd35935899819c43a72645
#
_cell.length_a   1.000
_cell.length_b   1.000
_cell.length_c   1.000
_cell.angle_alpha   90.00
_cell.angle_beta   90.00
_cell.angle_gamma   90.00
#
_symmetry.space_group_name_H-M   'P 1'
#
loop_
_entity.id
_entity.type
_entity.pdbx_description
1 polymer ?
#
loop_
_entity_poly.entity_id
_entity_poly.type
_entity_poly.pdbx_seq_one_letter_code
_entity_poly.pdbx_strand_id
1 'polypeptide(L)'
;MKKLLVALSLFTFSTNLQANQPKEWQLGFQEAASQSMREIVQFHDGLLLPIIIAISFFVLFLMIYTCIRFRASRNPNPSKTTHNFAVEVLWTLIPCLILIVMAVPSFKILYKQDTIPKAEVTIKAIGYQWYWGYEYPDENIIFDSYMIRDEDLKEGQPRLLAVDNEVVVPVNKVVKVLITANDVLHAWALPSFGVKRDAIPGRINETWFKAEKVGTYYGQCSELCGIQHAFMPIMVRVVTEEEYIDCLLYTSPSPRDS
;
A
#
# COMPACT_ATOMS: atom_id res chain seq x y z
N MET A 1 -14.67 -8.80 62.94
CA MET A 1 -13.66 -8.01 62.23
C MET A 1 -13.40 -8.74 60.92
N LYS A 2 -14.04 -8.31 59.84
CA LYS A 2 -13.92 -8.92 58.51
C LYS A 2 -12.77 -8.23 57.79
N LYS A 3 -11.68 -8.95 57.45
CA LYS A 3 -10.59 -8.45 56.63
C LYS A 3 -11.05 -8.46 55.19
N LEU A 4 -11.17 -7.27 54.60
CA LEU A 4 -11.45 -7.03 53.17
C LEU A 4 -10.12 -7.20 52.43
N LEU A 5 -9.95 -8.31 51.69
CA LEU A 5 -8.85 -8.52 50.75
C LEU A 5 -9.20 -7.77 49.45
N VAL A 6 -8.56 -6.64 49.22
CA VAL A 6 -8.59 -5.92 47.95
C VAL A 6 -7.61 -6.63 47.03
N ALA A 7 -8.12 -7.43 46.09
CA ALA A 7 -7.34 -7.96 44.99
C ALA A 7 -7.06 -6.84 43.96
N LEU A 8 -5.84 -6.32 43.98
CA LEU A 8 -5.34 -5.38 42.99
C LEU A 8 -5.04 -6.20 41.72
N SER A 9 -6.00 -6.25 40.80
CA SER A 9 -5.77 -6.81 39.48
C SER A 9 -4.82 -5.89 38.69
N LEU A 10 -3.58 -6.30 38.58
CA LEU A 10 -2.62 -5.73 37.63
C LEU A 10 -3.16 -6.02 36.21
N PHE A 11 -3.84 -5.02 35.64
CA PHE A 11 -4.07 -4.97 34.20
C PHE A 11 -2.72 -4.73 33.52
N THR A 12 -2.07 -5.82 33.14
CA THR A 12 -0.98 -5.72 32.16
C THR A 12 -1.62 -5.28 30.85
N PHE A 13 -1.50 -4.00 30.52
CA PHE A 13 -1.70 -3.52 29.17
C PHE A 13 -0.63 -4.19 28.29
N SER A 14 -0.95 -5.36 27.75
CA SER A 14 -0.24 -5.85 26.60
C SER A 14 -0.51 -4.85 25.47
N THR A 15 0.46 -4.00 25.18
CA THR A 15 0.47 -3.24 23.94
C THR A 15 0.58 -4.26 22.81
N ASN A 16 -0.56 -4.77 22.35
CA ASN A 16 -0.60 -5.49 21.09
C ASN A 16 -0.04 -4.54 20.04
N LEU A 17 1.20 -4.75 19.61
CA LEU A 17 1.72 -4.13 18.39
C LEU A 17 0.72 -4.45 17.29
N GLN A 18 -0.01 -3.45 16.85
CA GLN A 18 -1.09 -3.64 15.89
C GLN A 18 -0.46 -3.92 14.53
N ALA A 19 -0.44 -5.19 14.14
CA ALA A 19 0.03 -5.59 12.82
C ALA A 19 -1.05 -5.23 11.78
N ASN A 20 -0.68 -4.45 10.77
CA ASN A 20 -1.56 -4.10 9.67
C ASN A 20 -1.19 -4.91 8.43
N GLN A 21 -1.93 -5.97 8.21
CA GLN A 21 -1.74 -6.97 7.15
C GLN A 21 -3.05 -7.18 6.37
N PRO A 22 -3.00 -7.77 5.18
CA PRO A 22 -4.18 -8.19 4.45
C PRO A 22 -5.05 -9.12 5.30
N LYS A 23 -6.38 -8.97 5.20
CA LYS A 23 -7.38 -9.80 5.87
C LYS A 23 -8.02 -10.75 4.86
N GLU A 24 -8.47 -11.90 5.34
CA GLU A 24 -9.21 -12.84 4.50
C GLU A 24 -10.43 -12.17 3.87
N TRP A 25 -10.64 -12.40 2.56
CA TRP A 25 -11.76 -11.86 1.78
C TRP A 25 -11.87 -10.32 1.81
N GLN A 26 -10.80 -9.63 2.04
CA GLN A 26 -10.79 -8.17 2.13
C GLN A 26 -11.30 -7.53 0.83
N LEU A 27 -12.42 -6.78 0.93
CA LEU A 27 -13.03 -6.07 -0.20
C LEU A 27 -12.54 -4.63 -0.35
N GLY A 28 -11.91 -4.07 0.67
CA GLY A 28 -11.39 -2.70 0.68
C GLY A 28 -9.88 -2.66 0.83
N PHE A 29 -9.36 -1.46 1.02
CA PHE A 29 -7.95 -1.25 1.32
C PHE A 29 -7.59 -1.70 2.73
N GLN A 30 -6.29 -1.92 2.97
CA GLN A 30 -5.76 -2.05 4.32
C GLN A 30 -6.01 -0.77 5.12
N GLU A 31 -6.01 -0.87 6.44
CA GLU A 31 -6.20 0.30 7.30
C GLU A 31 -5.13 1.36 7.01
N ALA A 32 -5.57 2.60 6.78
CA ALA A 32 -4.68 3.69 6.48
C ALA A 32 -3.86 4.08 7.73
N ALA A 33 -2.54 4.07 7.59
CA ALA A 33 -1.59 4.44 8.64
C ALA A 33 -0.78 5.70 8.30
N SER A 34 -1.14 6.37 7.20
CA SER A 34 -0.57 7.66 6.78
C SER A 34 -1.67 8.60 6.28
N GLN A 35 -1.38 9.90 6.23
CA GLN A 35 -2.28 10.88 5.62
C GLN A 35 -2.47 10.60 4.13
N SER A 36 -1.42 10.23 3.41
CA SER A 36 -1.49 9.91 1.97
C SER A 36 -2.47 8.77 1.70
N MET A 37 -2.41 7.70 2.48
CA MET A 37 -3.34 6.58 2.31
C MET A 37 -4.78 6.96 2.64
N ARG A 38 -5.03 7.79 3.67
CA ARG A 38 -6.39 8.28 3.95
C ARG A 38 -6.97 9.09 2.78
N GLU A 39 -6.16 9.95 2.17
CA GLU A 39 -6.59 10.74 1.01
C GLU A 39 -6.91 9.85 -0.21
N ILE A 40 -6.12 8.78 -0.42
CA ILE A 40 -6.39 7.77 -1.46
C ILE A 40 -7.71 7.06 -1.19
N VAL A 41 -7.93 6.60 0.05
CA VAL A 41 -9.18 5.92 0.44
C VAL A 41 -10.38 6.85 0.28
N GLN A 42 -10.28 8.10 0.73
CA GLN A 42 -11.36 9.09 0.58
C GLN A 42 -11.68 9.37 -0.90
N PHE A 43 -10.69 9.50 -1.76
CA PHE A 43 -10.89 9.67 -3.19
C PHE A 43 -11.56 8.44 -3.82
N HIS A 44 -11.07 7.25 -3.47
CA HIS A 44 -11.61 6.00 -3.99
C HIS A 44 -13.05 5.77 -3.54
N ASP A 45 -13.30 5.75 -2.23
CA ASP A 45 -14.60 5.39 -1.66
C ASP A 45 -15.65 6.49 -1.84
N GLY A 46 -15.21 7.77 -1.81
CA GLY A 46 -16.11 8.93 -1.91
C GLY A 46 -16.44 9.35 -3.33
N LEU A 47 -15.58 9.09 -4.30
CA LEU A 47 -15.79 9.54 -5.68
C LEU A 47 -15.69 8.41 -6.70
N LEU A 48 -14.56 7.70 -6.75
CA LEU A 48 -14.28 6.73 -7.80
C LEU A 48 -15.23 5.52 -7.73
N LEU A 49 -15.37 4.90 -6.58
CA LEU A 49 -16.20 3.71 -6.38
C LEU A 49 -17.69 3.96 -6.68
N PRO A 50 -18.34 5.06 -6.20
CA PRO A 50 -19.71 5.39 -6.59
C PRO A 50 -19.89 5.57 -8.10
N ILE A 51 -18.95 6.21 -8.78
CA ILE A 51 -18.99 6.39 -10.24
C ILE A 51 -18.92 5.03 -10.95
N ILE A 52 -17.96 4.16 -10.55
CA ILE A 52 -17.81 2.83 -11.16
C ILE A 52 -19.06 1.98 -10.94
N ILE A 53 -19.63 2.00 -9.74
CA ILE A 53 -20.87 1.29 -9.41
C ILE A 53 -22.04 1.81 -10.29
N ALA A 54 -22.19 3.13 -10.39
CA ALA A 54 -23.26 3.73 -11.21
C ALA A 54 -23.13 3.34 -12.69
N ILE A 55 -21.92 3.39 -13.25
CA ILE A 55 -21.67 2.97 -14.64
C ILE A 55 -21.97 1.47 -14.82
N SER A 56 -21.52 0.62 -13.88
CA SER A 56 -21.76 -0.82 -13.95
C SER A 56 -23.24 -1.17 -13.93
N PHE A 57 -24.03 -0.55 -13.04
CA PHE A 57 -25.48 -0.74 -13.00
C PHE A 57 -26.18 -0.17 -14.24
N PHE A 58 -25.74 0.97 -14.73
CA PHE A 58 -26.27 1.55 -15.98
C PHE A 58 -26.07 0.61 -17.17
N VAL A 59 -24.87 0.09 -17.35
CA VAL A 59 -24.57 -0.87 -18.45
C VAL A 59 -25.36 -2.16 -18.26
N LEU A 60 -25.42 -2.71 -17.05
CA LEU A 60 -26.23 -3.89 -16.75
C LEU A 60 -27.72 -3.68 -17.09
N PHE A 61 -28.27 -2.51 -16.70
CA PHE A 61 -29.64 -2.13 -17.05
C PHE A 61 -29.86 -2.09 -18.56
N LEU A 62 -28.95 -1.46 -19.31
CA LEU A 62 -29.05 -1.39 -20.77
C LEU A 62 -28.99 -2.79 -21.42
N MET A 63 -28.12 -3.68 -20.92
CA MET A 63 -28.04 -5.06 -21.39
C MET A 63 -29.36 -5.81 -21.16
N ILE A 64 -29.87 -5.77 -19.93
CA ILE A 64 -31.15 -6.44 -19.58
C ILE A 64 -32.32 -5.84 -20.41
N TYR A 65 -32.37 -4.51 -20.48
CA TYR A 65 -33.40 -3.83 -21.29
C TYR A 65 -33.34 -4.28 -22.75
N THR A 66 -32.17 -4.31 -23.35
CA THR A 66 -31.97 -4.73 -24.75
C THR A 66 -32.40 -6.18 -24.95
N CYS A 67 -31.98 -7.10 -24.06
CA CYS A 67 -32.35 -8.53 -24.15
C CYS A 67 -33.87 -8.74 -24.03
N ILE A 68 -34.57 -8.00 -23.16
CA ILE A 68 -36.02 -8.15 -22.95
C ILE A 68 -36.82 -7.44 -24.04
N ARG A 69 -36.46 -6.20 -24.37
CA ARG A 69 -37.25 -5.34 -25.25
C ARG A 69 -37.11 -5.72 -26.72
N PHE A 70 -35.89 -6.09 -27.15
CA PHE A 70 -35.56 -6.33 -28.55
C PHE A 70 -35.43 -7.81 -28.91
N ARG A 71 -35.89 -8.74 -28.05
CA ARG A 71 -35.94 -10.17 -28.39
C ARG A 71 -36.83 -10.41 -29.62
N ALA A 72 -36.52 -11.36 -30.48
CA ALA A 72 -37.20 -11.67 -31.74
C ALA A 72 -38.71 -11.78 -31.61
N SER A 73 -39.22 -12.38 -30.54
CA SER A 73 -40.69 -12.51 -30.31
C SER A 73 -41.40 -11.20 -30.02
N ARG A 74 -40.70 -10.16 -29.57
CA ARG A 74 -41.27 -8.82 -29.29
C ARG A 74 -40.90 -7.76 -30.34
N ASN A 75 -39.94 -8.04 -31.20
CA ASN A 75 -39.43 -7.13 -32.20
C ASN A 75 -39.23 -7.83 -33.57
N PRO A 76 -40.32 -8.32 -34.18
CA PRO A 76 -40.23 -9.05 -35.44
C PRO A 76 -39.72 -8.21 -36.60
N ASN A 77 -39.92 -6.89 -36.57
CA ASN A 77 -39.44 -5.94 -37.56
C ASN A 77 -38.49 -4.93 -36.95
N PRO A 78 -37.19 -5.24 -36.82
CA PRO A 78 -36.23 -4.34 -36.20
C PRO A 78 -36.03 -3.06 -37.03
N SER A 79 -35.75 -1.95 -36.35
CA SER A 79 -35.39 -0.69 -37.01
C SER A 79 -34.07 -0.86 -37.78
N LYS A 80 -33.97 -0.17 -38.91
CA LYS A 80 -32.76 -0.09 -39.72
C LYS A 80 -31.93 1.18 -39.45
N THR A 81 -32.30 1.95 -38.41
CA THR A 81 -31.49 3.10 -37.96
C THR A 81 -30.16 2.64 -37.40
N THR A 82 -29.06 3.12 -37.98
CA THR A 82 -27.72 2.68 -37.66
C THR A 82 -26.92 3.73 -36.88
N HIS A 83 -27.36 4.97 -36.85
CA HIS A 83 -26.65 6.07 -36.19
C HIS A 83 -27.62 7.12 -35.64
N ASN A 84 -27.16 7.85 -34.62
CA ASN A 84 -27.87 8.98 -34.03
C ASN A 84 -26.84 9.97 -33.47
N PHE A 85 -26.65 11.09 -34.18
CA PHE A 85 -25.65 12.10 -33.87
C PHE A 85 -25.73 12.60 -32.40
N ALA A 86 -26.93 12.85 -31.89
CA ALA A 86 -27.10 13.35 -30.53
C ALA A 86 -26.64 12.34 -29.48
N VAL A 87 -26.95 11.05 -29.67
CA VAL A 87 -26.50 9.97 -28.76
C VAL A 87 -25.00 9.81 -28.86
N GLU A 88 -24.40 9.90 -30.03
CA GLU A 88 -22.97 9.80 -30.26
C GLU A 88 -22.20 10.93 -29.55
N VAL A 89 -22.69 12.15 -29.65
CA VAL A 89 -22.14 13.29 -28.91
C VAL A 89 -22.24 13.06 -27.39
N LEU A 90 -23.40 12.59 -26.90
CA LEU A 90 -23.59 12.35 -25.47
C LEU A 90 -22.66 11.25 -24.91
N TRP A 91 -22.52 10.10 -25.60
CA TRP A 91 -21.65 9.04 -25.10
C TRP A 91 -20.15 9.36 -25.18
N THR A 92 -19.77 10.39 -25.92
CA THR A 92 -18.41 10.94 -25.93
C THR A 92 -18.22 11.98 -24.84
N LEU A 93 -19.14 12.95 -24.71
CA LEU A 93 -18.98 14.04 -23.76
C LEU A 93 -19.15 13.61 -22.30
N ILE A 94 -20.11 12.73 -22.00
CA ILE A 94 -20.36 12.31 -20.62
C ILE A 94 -19.13 11.60 -20.00
N PRO A 95 -18.52 10.60 -20.64
CA PRO A 95 -17.27 10.00 -20.13
C PRO A 95 -16.12 11.02 -19.99
N CYS A 96 -15.95 11.92 -20.95
CA CYS A 96 -14.93 12.97 -20.84
C CYS A 96 -15.15 13.86 -19.60
N LEU A 97 -16.39 14.27 -19.33
CA LEU A 97 -16.71 15.08 -18.15
C LEU A 97 -16.46 14.30 -16.85
N ILE A 98 -16.82 13.01 -16.80
CA ILE A 98 -16.52 12.13 -15.65
C ILE A 98 -15.01 12.07 -15.41
N LEU A 99 -14.21 11.87 -16.46
CA LEU A 99 -12.74 11.84 -16.33
C LEU A 99 -12.18 13.18 -15.83
N ILE A 100 -12.68 14.32 -16.30
CA ILE A 100 -12.27 15.65 -15.83
C ILE A 100 -12.56 15.81 -14.33
N VAL A 101 -13.76 15.41 -13.89
CA VAL A 101 -14.14 15.47 -12.46
C VAL A 101 -13.22 14.62 -11.59
N MET A 102 -12.83 13.43 -12.05
CA MET A 102 -11.92 12.56 -11.33
C MET A 102 -10.45 13.05 -11.38
N ALA A 103 -10.03 13.66 -12.48
CA ALA A 103 -8.65 14.08 -12.69
C ALA A 103 -8.19 15.12 -11.66
N VAL A 104 -9.03 16.08 -11.30
CA VAL A 104 -8.66 17.16 -10.37
C VAL A 104 -8.20 16.63 -9.01
N PRO A 105 -8.98 15.85 -8.25
CA PRO A 105 -8.54 15.31 -6.97
C PRO A 105 -7.41 14.27 -7.14
N SER A 106 -7.43 13.46 -8.20
CA SER A 106 -6.40 12.46 -8.49
C SER A 106 -5.03 13.11 -8.67
N PHE A 107 -4.92 14.14 -9.52
CA PHE A 107 -3.66 14.86 -9.72
C PHE A 107 -3.18 15.58 -8.47
N LYS A 108 -4.10 16.11 -7.63
CA LYS A 108 -3.72 16.70 -6.35
C LYS A 108 -3.00 15.70 -5.43
N ILE A 109 -3.50 14.46 -5.35
CA ILE A 109 -2.89 13.39 -4.56
C ILE A 109 -1.53 13.00 -5.18
N LEU A 110 -1.49 12.83 -6.51
CA LEU A 110 -0.27 12.46 -7.23
C LEU A 110 0.86 13.45 -7.01
N TYR A 111 0.64 14.74 -7.25
CA TYR A 111 1.65 15.78 -7.06
C TYR A 111 2.08 15.93 -5.60
N LYS A 112 1.17 15.70 -4.65
CA LYS A 112 1.52 15.70 -3.23
C LYS A 112 2.49 14.56 -2.90
N GLN A 113 2.30 13.38 -3.48
CA GLN A 113 3.19 12.23 -3.27
C GLN A 113 4.56 12.41 -3.95
N ASP A 114 4.61 13.08 -5.08
CA ASP A 114 5.87 13.38 -5.78
C ASP A 114 6.68 14.51 -5.12
N THR A 115 6.05 15.33 -4.27
CA THR A 115 6.73 16.40 -3.54
C THR A 115 7.19 15.89 -2.18
N ILE A 116 8.48 15.59 -2.07
CA ILE A 116 9.06 15.06 -0.83
C ILE A 116 9.28 16.20 0.18
N PRO A 117 8.64 16.18 1.37
CA PRO A 117 8.93 17.12 2.44
C PRO A 117 10.37 16.95 2.95
N LYS A 118 10.84 17.87 3.82
CA LYS A 118 12.13 17.68 4.48
C LYS A 118 12.15 16.34 5.22
N ALA A 119 12.96 15.41 4.74
CA ALA A 119 13.13 14.10 5.35
C ALA A 119 13.85 14.22 6.70
N GLU A 120 13.46 13.38 7.63
CA GLU A 120 14.08 13.23 8.95
C GLU A 120 14.82 11.89 9.05
N VAL A 121 14.42 10.91 8.22
CA VAL A 121 15.06 9.62 8.06
C VAL A 121 15.14 9.31 6.56
N THR A 122 16.27 8.78 6.11
CA THR A 122 16.46 8.30 4.75
C THR A 122 16.77 6.82 4.77
N ILE A 123 16.04 6.03 3.98
CA ILE A 123 16.35 4.62 3.73
C ILE A 123 16.51 4.40 2.23
N LYS A 124 17.33 3.43 1.85
CA LYS A 124 17.46 2.98 0.47
C LYS A 124 17.04 1.51 0.40
N ALA A 125 16.09 1.23 -0.49
CA ALA A 125 15.61 -0.13 -0.78
C ALA A 125 16.14 -0.56 -2.15
N ILE A 126 16.77 -1.72 -2.21
CA ILE A 126 17.37 -2.28 -3.41
C ILE A 126 16.72 -3.64 -3.67
N GLY A 127 16.04 -3.77 -4.83
CA GLY A 127 15.43 -5.03 -5.24
C GLY A 127 16.45 -6.00 -5.82
N TYR A 128 16.38 -7.24 -5.39
CA TYR A 128 17.13 -8.40 -5.91
C TYR A 128 16.18 -9.56 -6.19
N GLN A 129 16.55 -10.51 -7.01
CA GLN A 129 15.84 -11.77 -7.23
C GLN A 129 16.25 -12.79 -6.16
N TRP A 130 15.51 -13.06 -5.09
CA TRP A 130 14.21 -12.50 -4.71
C TRP A 130 14.25 -12.14 -3.23
N TYR A 131 14.74 -10.95 -2.92
CA TYR A 131 14.82 -10.37 -1.58
C TYR A 131 15.00 -8.85 -1.67
N TRP A 132 14.97 -8.16 -0.57
CA TRP A 132 15.25 -6.72 -0.50
C TRP A 132 16.53 -6.46 0.28
N GLY A 133 17.43 -5.66 -0.29
CA GLY A 133 18.53 -5.04 0.44
C GLY A 133 18.12 -3.66 0.96
N TYR A 134 18.55 -3.32 2.16
CA TYR A 134 18.29 -2.03 2.77
C TYR A 134 19.57 -1.35 3.22
N GLU A 135 19.62 -0.04 3.04
CA GLU A 135 20.69 0.82 3.52
C GLU A 135 20.05 2.00 4.29
N TYR A 136 20.63 2.36 5.42
CA TYR A 136 20.41 3.64 6.12
C TYR A 136 21.67 4.47 5.92
N PRO A 137 21.70 5.37 4.91
CA PRO A 137 22.93 6.05 4.50
C PRO A 137 23.51 6.96 5.60
N ASP A 138 22.64 7.57 6.40
CA ASP A 138 23.03 8.49 7.47
C ASP A 138 23.66 7.76 8.66
N GLU A 139 23.30 6.49 8.87
CA GLU A 139 23.76 5.62 9.99
C GLU A 139 24.79 4.58 9.58
N ASN A 140 25.09 4.45 8.27
CA ASN A 140 25.98 3.42 7.73
C ASN A 140 25.56 1.98 8.05
N ILE A 141 24.25 1.72 8.11
CA ILE A 141 23.69 0.39 8.36
C ILE A 141 23.26 -0.22 7.03
N ILE A 142 23.66 -1.46 6.75
CA ILE A 142 23.32 -2.22 5.56
C ILE A 142 22.91 -3.63 5.96
N PHE A 143 21.78 -4.11 5.44
CA PHE A 143 21.33 -5.48 5.66
C PHE A 143 20.43 -5.98 4.54
N ASP A 144 20.33 -7.30 4.44
CA ASP A 144 19.38 -7.98 3.56
C ASP A 144 18.17 -8.46 4.35
N SER A 145 17.03 -8.54 3.66
CA SER A 145 15.73 -8.93 4.22
C SER A 145 15.14 -10.05 3.38
N TYR A 146 15.12 -11.25 3.93
CA TYR A 146 14.59 -12.45 3.29
C TYR A 146 13.26 -12.86 3.91
N MET A 147 12.37 -13.41 3.10
CA MET A 147 11.13 -14.01 3.58
C MET A 147 11.43 -15.21 4.50
N ILE A 148 10.77 -15.27 5.65
CA ILE A 148 10.84 -16.43 6.54
C ILE A 148 10.03 -17.57 5.90
N ARG A 149 10.61 -18.77 5.86
CA ARG A 149 9.96 -19.98 5.34
C ARG A 149 8.88 -20.47 6.30
N ASP A 150 7.90 -21.21 5.77
CA ASP A 150 6.77 -21.70 6.55
C ASP A 150 7.19 -22.55 7.78
N GLU A 151 8.27 -23.31 7.66
CA GLU A 151 8.86 -24.14 8.74
C GLU A 151 9.53 -23.35 9.86
N ASP A 152 9.97 -22.11 9.57
CA ASP A 152 10.72 -21.24 10.49
C ASP A 152 9.84 -20.14 11.11
N LEU A 153 8.54 -20.07 10.73
CA LEU A 153 7.61 -19.07 11.25
C LEU A 153 7.35 -19.25 12.75
N LYS A 154 7.44 -18.15 13.48
CA LYS A 154 7.05 -18.08 14.90
C LYS A 154 5.55 -17.81 15.04
N GLU A 155 5.01 -18.15 16.21
CA GLU A 155 3.60 -17.86 16.52
C GLU A 155 3.29 -16.37 16.36
N GLY A 156 2.22 -16.07 15.62
CA GLY A 156 1.78 -14.69 15.32
C GLY A 156 2.44 -14.03 14.10
N GLN A 157 3.45 -14.65 13.48
CA GLN A 157 4.04 -14.14 12.25
C GLN A 157 3.18 -14.55 11.03
N PRO A 158 2.84 -13.59 10.14
CA PRO A 158 2.02 -13.88 8.98
C PRO A 158 2.82 -14.62 7.91
N ARG A 159 2.25 -15.72 7.42
CA ARG A 159 2.79 -16.48 6.30
C ARG A 159 2.96 -15.60 5.07
N LEU A 160 4.09 -15.76 4.34
CA LEU A 160 4.47 -15.03 3.12
C LEU A 160 4.73 -13.52 3.30
N LEU A 161 4.64 -12.99 4.51
CA LEU A 161 4.84 -11.56 4.78
C LEU A 161 5.95 -11.30 5.81
N ALA A 162 6.24 -12.27 6.69
CA ALA A 162 7.29 -12.14 7.67
C ALA A 162 8.68 -12.24 7.02
N VAL A 163 9.61 -11.44 7.52
CA VAL A 163 11.02 -11.41 7.10
C VAL A 163 11.95 -11.62 8.29
N ASP A 164 13.18 -12.02 8.02
CA ASP A 164 14.24 -12.19 9.01
C ASP A 164 14.73 -10.85 9.58
N ASN A 165 14.87 -9.83 8.72
CA ASN A 165 15.31 -8.48 9.08
C ASN A 165 14.30 -7.45 8.59
N GLU A 166 13.67 -6.75 9.52
CA GLU A 166 12.67 -5.73 9.23
C GLU A 166 13.27 -4.33 9.10
N VAL A 167 12.63 -3.48 8.31
CA VAL A 167 12.94 -2.05 8.29
C VAL A 167 12.32 -1.39 9.52
N VAL A 168 13.09 -0.63 10.29
CA VAL A 168 12.61 0.08 11.49
C VAL A 168 12.60 1.58 11.24
N VAL A 169 11.49 2.25 11.53
CA VAL A 169 11.34 3.70 11.36
C VAL A 169 10.60 4.33 12.54
N PRO A 170 10.92 5.59 12.90
CA PRO A 170 10.22 6.28 13.98
C PRO A 170 8.83 6.78 13.54
N VAL A 171 7.89 6.75 14.47
CA VAL A 171 6.53 7.28 14.27
C VAL A 171 6.54 8.80 14.11
N ASN A 172 5.62 9.33 13.31
CA ASN A 172 5.44 10.78 13.07
C ASN A 172 6.64 11.51 12.42
N LYS A 173 7.62 10.78 11.89
CA LYS A 173 8.73 11.35 11.12
C LYS A 173 8.53 11.15 9.61
N VAL A 174 9.06 12.07 8.83
CA VAL A 174 9.06 11.95 7.37
C VAL A 174 10.20 11.03 6.97
N VAL A 175 9.86 9.87 6.43
CA VAL A 175 10.79 8.87 5.93
C VAL A 175 10.87 8.99 4.41
N LYS A 176 12.05 9.33 3.90
CA LYS A 176 12.37 9.28 2.47
C LYS A 176 12.87 7.90 2.12
N VAL A 177 12.36 7.33 1.04
CA VAL A 177 12.81 6.03 0.52
C VAL A 177 13.40 6.23 -0.86
N LEU A 178 14.68 5.93 -1.00
CA LEU A 178 15.40 5.81 -2.27
C LEU A 178 15.21 4.37 -2.76
N ILE A 179 14.79 4.19 -4.01
CA ILE A 179 14.39 2.87 -4.50
C ILE A 179 15.10 2.59 -5.82
N THR A 180 15.79 1.45 -5.89
CA THR A 180 16.48 0.95 -7.08
C THR A 180 16.46 -0.57 -7.12
N ALA A 181 16.94 -1.17 -8.19
CA ALA A 181 17.16 -2.61 -8.29
C ALA A 181 18.55 -2.90 -8.84
N ASN A 182 19.05 -4.09 -8.55
CA ASN A 182 20.38 -4.53 -8.98
C ASN A 182 20.33 -5.43 -10.22
N ASP A 183 19.18 -6.06 -10.50
CA ASP A 183 19.04 -7.08 -11.53
C ASP A 183 17.89 -6.80 -12.52
N VAL A 184 16.64 -6.98 -12.10
CA VAL A 184 15.43 -6.77 -12.91
C VAL A 184 14.54 -5.69 -12.30
N LEU A 185 13.42 -5.39 -12.95
CA LEU A 185 12.41 -4.50 -12.39
C LEU A 185 11.74 -5.15 -11.16
N HIS A 186 11.61 -4.39 -10.09
CA HIS A 186 10.80 -4.68 -8.91
C HIS A 186 9.94 -3.45 -8.57
N ALA A 187 9.05 -3.52 -7.60
CA ALA A 187 8.39 -2.35 -7.06
C ALA A 187 8.25 -2.48 -5.53
N TRP A 188 8.73 -1.48 -4.83
CA TRP A 188 8.58 -1.39 -3.38
C TRP A 188 7.20 -0.81 -3.06
N ALA A 189 6.35 -1.60 -2.40
CA ALA A 189 4.97 -1.22 -2.12
C ALA A 189 4.58 -1.49 -0.67
N LEU A 190 3.99 -0.47 -0.03
CA LEU A 190 3.51 -0.55 1.34
C LEU A 190 2.09 0.03 1.41
N PRO A 191 1.06 -0.82 1.24
CA PRO A 191 -0.33 -0.39 1.05
C PRO A 191 -0.87 0.49 2.16
N SER A 192 -0.57 0.18 3.43
CA SER A 192 -1.06 0.97 4.58
C SER A 192 -0.58 2.43 4.59
N PHE A 193 0.52 2.72 3.90
CA PHE A 193 1.05 4.08 3.77
C PHE A 193 0.70 4.73 2.42
N GLY A 194 0.07 3.97 1.51
CA GLY A 194 -0.29 4.47 0.18
C GLY A 194 0.94 4.64 -0.74
N VAL A 195 1.99 3.87 -0.51
CA VAL A 195 3.24 3.95 -1.26
C VAL A 195 3.38 2.77 -2.21
N LYS A 196 3.71 3.05 -3.46
CA LYS A 196 4.20 2.11 -4.45
C LYS A 196 5.12 2.84 -5.42
N ARG A 197 6.35 2.34 -5.59
CA ARG A 197 7.33 2.93 -6.49
C ARG A 197 8.21 1.84 -7.10
N ASP A 198 8.40 1.90 -8.40
CA ASP A 198 9.22 0.94 -9.13
C ASP A 198 10.70 1.05 -8.75
N ALA A 199 11.33 -0.11 -8.59
CA ALA A 199 12.75 -0.29 -8.41
C ALA A 199 13.36 -0.66 -9.76
N ILE A 200 14.05 0.31 -10.40
CA ILE A 200 14.54 0.19 -11.78
C ILE A 200 16.07 0.10 -11.76
N PRO A 201 16.68 -0.93 -12.38
CA PRO A 201 18.14 -1.01 -12.49
C PRO A 201 18.74 0.22 -13.14
N GLY A 202 19.81 0.76 -12.54
CA GLY A 202 20.50 1.94 -13.04
C GLY A 202 19.80 3.28 -12.80
N ARG A 203 18.65 3.28 -12.11
CA ARG A 203 17.90 4.49 -11.74
C ARG A 203 17.54 4.47 -10.27
N ILE A 204 17.67 5.61 -9.60
CA ILE A 204 17.15 5.80 -8.23
C ILE A 204 15.84 6.56 -8.33
N ASN A 205 14.77 5.90 -7.97
CA ASN A 205 13.47 6.53 -7.75
C ASN A 205 13.33 6.95 -6.29
N GLU A 206 12.46 7.91 -6.04
CA GLU A 206 12.23 8.44 -4.70
C GLU A 206 10.75 8.39 -4.35
N THR A 207 10.47 8.13 -3.09
CA THR A 207 9.14 8.29 -2.49
C THR A 207 9.30 8.67 -1.02
N TRP A 208 8.17 8.91 -0.36
CA TRP A 208 8.18 9.21 1.07
C TRP A 208 6.88 8.76 1.72
N PHE A 209 6.94 8.57 3.02
CA PHE A 209 5.77 8.38 3.86
C PHE A 209 6.00 8.98 5.26
N LYS A 210 4.90 9.18 5.98
CA LYS A 210 4.92 9.52 7.39
C LYS A 210 3.94 8.58 8.09
N ALA A 211 4.49 7.63 8.84
CA ALA A 211 3.70 6.69 9.63
C ALA A 211 3.15 7.40 10.88
N GLU A 212 1.86 7.27 11.15
CA GLU A 212 1.19 7.98 12.24
C GLU A 212 0.89 7.09 13.46
N LYS A 213 1.07 5.79 13.32
CA LYS A 213 0.81 4.81 14.38
C LYS A 213 1.97 3.84 14.49
N VAL A 214 2.40 3.57 15.72
CA VAL A 214 3.33 2.48 16.04
C VAL A 214 2.69 1.14 15.67
N GLY A 215 3.49 0.22 15.12
CA GLY A 215 3.02 -1.11 14.71
C GLY A 215 3.84 -1.70 13.60
N THR A 216 3.47 -2.89 13.14
CA THR A 216 4.13 -3.60 12.04
C THR A 216 3.25 -3.54 10.80
N TYR A 217 3.86 -3.19 9.67
CA TYR A 217 3.20 -2.98 8.38
C TYR A 217 3.84 -3.85 7.33
N TYR A 218 3.00 -4.45 6.49
CA TYR A 218 3.42 -5.41 5.48
C TYR A 218 3.13 -4.93 4.07
N GLY A 219 4.07 -5.22 3.19
CA GLY A 219 3.98 -5.01 1.76
C GLY A 219 4.61 -6.15 0.99
N GLN A 220 4.60 -6.05 -0.33
CA GLN A 220 5.16 -7.05 -1.23
C GLN A 220 5.72 -6.39 -2.47
N CYS A 221 6.65 -7.07 -3.16
CA CYS A 221 7.06 -6.67 -4.50
C CYS A 221 5.83 -6.55 -5.41
N SER A 222 5.71 -5.45 -6.14
CA SER A 222 4.54 -5.12 -6.96
C SER A 222 4.86 -4.93 -8.44
N GLU A 223 6.05 -5.36 -8.91
CA GLU A 223 6.41 -5.48 -10.32
C GLU A 223 6.94 -6.88 -10.60
N LEU A 224 6.45 -7.53 -11.67
CA LEU A 224 6.78 -8.92 -12.00
C LEU A 224 8.29 -9.09 -12.23
N CYS A 225 8.94 -9.79 -11.32
CA CYS A 225 10.40 -9.95 -11.29
C CYS A 225 10.89 -11.40 -11.46
N GLY A 226 10.02 -12.34 -11.84
CA GLY A 226 10.35 -13.74 -12.10
C GLY A 226 9.59 -14.73 -11.20
N ILE A 227 10.15 -15.95 -11.07
CA ILE A 227 9.44 -17.11 -10.51
C ILE A 227 9.10 -16.95 -9.01
N GLN A 228 9.89 -16.19 -8.24
CA GLN A 228 9.64 -15.96 -6.82
C GLN A 228 9.13 -14.53 -6.53
N HIS A 229 8.52 -13.88 -7.51
CA HIS A 229 7.95 -12.54 -7.36
C HIS A 229 7.04 -12.38 -6.11
N ALA A 230 6.24 -13.38 -5.78
CA ALA A 230 5.35 -13.37 -4.62
C ALA A 230 6.05 -13.67 -3.28
N PHE A 231 7.35 -14.01 -3.29
CA PHE A 231 8.10 -14.50 -2.15
C PHE A 231 9.22 -13.55 -1.69
N MET A 232 9.04 -12.24 -1.92
CA MET A 232 9.93 -11.17 -1.45
C MET A 232 9.11 -10.06 -0.80
N PRO A 233 8.62 -10.29 0.41
CA PRO A 233 7.80 -9.34 1.15
C PRO A 233 8.61 -8.15 1.67
N ILE A 234 7.87 -7.14 2.13
CA ILE A 234 8.38 -5.94 2.77
C ILE A 234 7.76 -5.87 4.16
N MET A 235 8.58 -5.74 5.19
CA MET A 235 8.11 -5.56 6.56
C MET A 235 8.73 -4.30 7.17
N VAL A 236 7.87 -3.40 7.62
CA VAL A 236 8.27 -2.13 8.25
C VAL A 236 7.70 -2.08 9.66
N ARG A 237 8.56 -2.01 10.64
CA ARG A 237 8.19 -1.77 12.04
C ARG A 237 8.31 -0.28 12.37
N VAL A 238 7.19 0.32 12.70
CA VAL A 238 7.11 1.71 13.18
C VAL A 238 7.19 1.68 14.70
N VAL A 239 8.15 2.39 15.25
CA VAL A 239 8.44 2.41 16.68
C VAL A 239 8.40 3.84 17.23
N THR A 240 8.50 3.99 18.55
CA THR A 240 8.72 5.30 19.16
C THR A 240 10.10 5.84 18.80
N GLU A 241 10.31 7.15 18.95
CA GLU A 241 11.63 7.76 18.68
C GLU A 241 12.72 7.19 19.61
N GLU A 242 12.36 6.89 20.85
CA GLU A 242 13.24 6.30 21.86
C GLU A 242 13.69 4.89 21.46
N GLU A 243 12.74 4.03 21.09
CA GLU A 243 13.02 2.68 20.59
C GLU A 243 13.82 2.70 19.28
N TYR A 244 13.59 3.70 18.42
CA TYR A 244 14.34 3.85 17.17
C TYR A 244 15.82 4.14 17.44
N ILE A 245 16.12 5.06 18.36
CA ILE A 245 17.50 5.39 18.76
C ILE A 245 18.19 4.16 19.37
N ASP A 246 17.50 3.43 20.23
CA ASP A 246 18.03 2.22 20.83
C ASP A 246 18.36 1.14 19.76
N CYS A 247 17.48 0.96 18.77
CA CYS A 247 17.73 0.05 17.65
C CYS A 247 18.99 0.45 16.86
N LEU A 248 19.17 1.75 16.57
CA LEU A 248 20.34 2.25 15.85
C LEU A 248 21.63 2.00 16.62
N LEU A 249 21.64 2.23 17.94
CA LEU A 249 22.82 2.00 18.80
C LEU A 249 23.23 0.52 18.83
N TYR A 250 22.27 -0.40 18.75
CA TYR A 250 22.55 -1.84 18.73
C TYR A 250 23.03 -2.34 17.36
N THR A 251 22.66 -1.68 16.27
CA THR A 251 22.91 -2.14 14.90
C THR A 251 24.08 -1.40 14.23
N SER A 252 24.45 -0.23 14.74
CA SER A 252 25.58 0.55 14.22
C SER A 252 26.92 -0.18 14.42
N PRO A 253 27.84 -0.16 13.42
CA PRO A 253 29.18 -0.72 13.59
C PRO A 253 29.86 -0.15 14.83
N SER A 254 30.46 -1.02 15.64
CA SER A 254 31.22 -0.56 16.80
C SER A 254 32.37 0.34 16.36
N PRO A 255 32.70 1.43 17.08
CA PRO A 255 33.89 2.25 16.81
C PRO A 255 35.19 1.48 16.82
N ARG A 256 35.17 0.18 17.22
CA ARG A 256 36.33 -0.70 17.21
C ARG A 256 36.49 -1.52 15.92
N ASP A 257 35.47 -1.47 15.03
CA ASP A 257 35.45 -2.24 13.78
C ASP A 257 35.71 -1.35 12.54
N SER A 258 36.07 -0.07 12.75
CA SER A 258 36.44 0.92 11.76
C SER A 258 37.94 1.15 11.67
#